data_30e30ef7ea9c7c474e29a33f435125b7
#
_entry.id   30e30ef7ea9c7c474e29a33f435125b7
#
_cell.length_a   1.000
_cell.length_b   1.000
_cell.length_c   1.000
_cell.angle_alpha   90.00
_cell.angle_beta   90.00
_cell.angle_gamma   90.00
#
_symmetry.space_group_name_H-M   'P 1'
#
loop_
_entity.id
_entity.type
_entity.pdbx_description
1 polymer ?
#
loop_
_entity_poly.entity_id
_entity_poly.type
_entity_poly.pdbx_seq_one_letter_code
_entity_poly.pdbx_strand_id
1 'polypeptide(L)'
;VLLVLLVLGSVGTGAPAAAFPIRAHQWYLGPLEIPQAQQQSRGRGVLVAVIDSGVDDTIPELAGKVLPGSGFGPGAGTDGRRDLGSTGHGTAMASLIAGGGSSNEVLGVAPDATILPISVLADQGAPSSAIAEALRYAVDHGAKVVNLSLGAPGAAGADMREAVDYALSRDVVVVAAAGNVASGDVRVANLASLPGVIAVSGLTRDGTAWSGSAKGPQTVVSAPATNILVATPSRNDPHYALGSGTSQATALTSGAIALLRARYPSMNAANIIERLIATARDLGPAGRDDSFGFGEIQPYKALTADVPVVSANPLLSDTPTTRTDPEASPGHLQPVPIQPAPMQPGPSDEPVRQPQAGAAPDDSGSMLLMAAAIGVAIGLGITVISSIAIALFRRSERVRARREAYQWPQYPM
;
A
#
# COMPACT_ATOMS: atom_id res chain seq x y z
N VAL A 1 -66.03 40.91 -0.98
CA VAL A 1 -64.76 41.24 -0.34
C VAL A 1 -63.97 39.92 -0.35
N LEU A 2 -63.02 39.76 -1.31
CA LEU A 2 -62.19 38.56 -1.49
C LEU A 2 -60.90 38.86 -0.75
N LEU A 3 -60.57 38.05 0.29
CA LEU A 3 -59.32 38.12 1.03
C LEU A 3 -58.31 37.19 0.39
N VAL A 4 -57.29 37.77 -0.27
CA VAL A 4 -56.15 37.00 -0.82
C VAL A 4 -55.10 36.93 0.29
N LEU A 5 -54.88 35.72 0.83
CA LEU A 5 -53.78 35.43 1.74
C LEU A 5 -52.51 35.16 0.91
N LEU A 6 -51.55 36.08 0.93
CA LEU A 6 -50.20 35.90 0.41
C LEU A 6 -49.42 35.07 1.45
N VAL A 7 -49.12 33.79 1.11
CA VAL A 7 -48.17 32.97 1.84
C VAL A 7 -46.79 33.31 1.31
N LEU A 8 -46.04 34.13 2.03
CA LEU A 8 -44.61 34.35 1.82
C LEU A 8 -43.83 33.06 2.28
N GLY A 9 -43.52 32.22 1.32
CA GLY A 9 -42.59 31.10 1.53
C GLY A 9 -41.21 31.64 1.84
N SER A 10 -40.72 31.49 3.08
CA SER A 10 -39.34 31.70 3.44
C SER A 10 -38.48 30.65 2.73
N VAL A 11 -37.75 31.07 1.67
CA VAL A 11 -36.67 30.32 1.07
C VAL A 11 -35.56 30.28 2.12
N GLY A 12 -35.49 29.20 2.88
CA GLY A 12 -34.37 28.93 3.76
C GLY A 12 -33.11 28.83 2.90
N THR A 13 -32.22 29.81 2.99
CA THR A 13 -30.86 29.71 2.50
C THR A 13 -30.17 28.64 3.34
N GLY A 14 -30.16 27.38 2.83
CA GLY A 14 -29.38 26.33 3.43
C GLY A 14 -27.94 26.84 3.53
N ALA A 15 -27.35 26.82 4.74
CA ALA A 15 -25.94 27.10 4.92
C ALA A 15 -25.16 26.15 3.96
N PRO A 16 -24.15 26.66 3.25
CA PRO A 16 -23.33 25.79 2.41
C PRO A 16 -22.78 24.68 3.30
N ALA A 17 -22.94 23.43 2.88
CA ALA A 17 -22.35 22.29 3.56
C ALA A 17 -20.85 22.60 3.73
N ALA A 18 -20.36 22.58 4.98
CA ALA A 18 -18.96 22.86 5.25
C ALA A 18 -18.11 21.90 4.41
N ALA A 19 -17.27 22.45 3.55
CA ALA A 19 -16.41 21.65 2.70
C ALA A 19 -15.53 20.75 3.58
N PHE A 20 -15.53 19.44 3.30
CA PHE A 20 -14.70 18.48 4.03
C PHE A 20 -13.23 18.87 3.89
N PRO A 21 -12.52 19.18 4.98
CA PRO A 21 -11.15 19.68 4.88
C PRO A 21 -10.17 18.54 4.59
N ILE A 22 -9.99 18.17 3.32
CA ILE A 22 -9.14 17.08 2.85
C ILE A 22 -7.77 17.10 3.53
N ARG A 23 -7.14 18.29 3.58
CA ARG A 23 -5.81 18.47 4.19
C ARG A 23 -5.76 18.08 5.67
N ALA A 24 -6.82 18.34 6.44
CA ALA A 24 -6.88 18.01 7.85
C ALA A 24 -6.93 16.48 8.10
N HIS A 25 -7.35 15.71 7.10
CA HIS A 25 -7.38 14.24 7.19
C HIS A 25 -6.08 13.58 6.71
N GLN A 26 -5.14 14.33 6.15
CA GLN A 26 -3.80 13.85 5.80
C GLN A 26 -2.88 13.92 7.04
N TRP A 27 -3.22 13.14 8.07
CA TRP A 27 -2.54 13.17 9.37
C TRP A 27 -1.02 12.94 9.28
N TYR A 28 -0.57 12.20 8.27
CA TYR A 28 0.84 11.83 8.06
C TYR A 28 1.73 13.00 7.62
N LEU A 29 1.15 14.09 7.14
CA LEU A 29 1.92 15.25 6.69
C LEU A 29 2.70 15.91 7.84
N GLY A 30 2.12 15.95 9.05
CA GLY A 30 2.74 16.51 10.24
C GLY A 30 3.93 15.68 10.74
N PRO A 31 3.74 14.41 11.13
CA PRO A 31 4.81 13.53 11.60
C PRO A 31 5.98 13.38 10.62
N LEU A 32 5.72 13.38 9.32
CA LEU A 32 6.75 13.33 8.27
C LEU A 32 7.33 14.71 7.92
N GLU A 33 6.94 15.79 8.59
CA GLU A 33 7.37 17.17 8.34
C GLU A 33 7.30 17.57 6.85
N ILE A 34 6.24 17.09 6.14
CA ILE A 34 6.09 17.31 4.69
C ILE A 34 6.04 18.80 4.32
N PRO A 35 5.31 19.68 5.05
CA PRO A 35 5.31 21.11 4.75
C PRO A 35 6.71 21.73 4.80
N GLN A 36 7.55 21.34 5.77
CA GLN A 36 8.92 21.80 5.93
C GLN A 36 9.83 21.22 4.83
N ALA A 37 9.67 19.93 4.51
CA ALA A 37 10.39 19.29 3.41
C ALA A 37 10.11 19.97 2.06
N GLN A 38 8.84 20.33 1.81
CA GLN A 38 8.43 21.01 0.57
C GLN A 38 8.94 22.45 0.44
N GLN A 39 9.34 23.09 1.53
CA GLN A 39 10.08 24.36 1.48
C GLN A 39 11.50 24.17 0.94
N GLN A 40 12.10 23.00 1.09
CA GLN A 40 13.44 22.68 0.59
C GLN A 40 13.40 22.15 -0.85
N SER A 41 12.39 21.33 -1.16
CA SER A 41 12.22 20.70 -2.48
C SER A 41 10.77 20.27 -2.65
N ARG A 42 10.27 20.38 -3.90
CA ARG A 42 8.92 19.93 -4.26
C ARG A 42 8.93 18.78 -5.29
N GLY A 43 10.11 18.23 -5.61
CA GLY A 43 10.25 17.13 -6.56
C GLY A 43 10.34 17.55 -8.03
N ARG A 44 10.44 18.85 -8.35
CA ARG A 44 10.46 19.36 -9.72
C ARG A 44 11.59 18.76 -10.56
N GLY A 45 11.24 18.30 -11.78
CA GLY A 45 12.18 17.70 -12.72
C GLY A 45 12.48 16.22 -12.45
N VAL A 46 11.85 15.61 -11.43
CA VAL A 46 11.99 14.18 -11.15
C VAL A 46 10.84 13.40 -11.76
N LEU A 47 11.17 12.38 -12.54
CA LEU A 47 10.23 11.41 -13.08
C LEU A 47 10.13 10.21 -12.12
N VAL A 48 8.93 9.96 -11.60
CA VAL A 48 8.60 8.82 -10.74
C VAL A 48 7.72 7.86 -11.54
N ALA A 49 8.21 6.65 -11.79
CA ALA A 49 7.37 5.60 -12.38
C ALA A 49 6.49 4.98 -11.31
N VAL A 50 5.21 4.86 -11.60
CA VAL A 50 4.21 4.13 -10.80
C VAL A 50 3.81 2.90 -11.57
N ILE A 51 4.38 1.74 -11.20
CA ILE A 51 4.06 0.43 -11.79
C ILE A 51 2.94 -0.18 -10.95
N ASP A 52 1.71 -0.13 -11.47
CA ASP A 52 0.50 -0.45 -10.72
C ASP A 52 -0.68 -0.76 -11.66
N SER A 53 -1.91 -0.47 -11.29
CA SER A 53 -3.13 -0.65 -12.09
C SER A 53 -3.36 0.42 -13.17
N GLY A 54 -2.41 1.34 -13.34
CA GLY A 54 -2.56 2.57 -14.13
C GLY A 54 -2.89 3.77 -13.26
N VAL A 55 -2.93 4.96 -13.85
CA VAL A 55 -3.20 6.22 -13.14
C VAL A 55 -4.23 7.02 -13.91
N ASP A 56 -5.32 7.43 -13.27
CA ASP A 56 -6.29 8.35 -13.87
C ASP A 56 -5.70 9.77 -13.88
N ASP A 57 -5.28 10.24 -15.05
CA ASP A 57 -4.69 11.55 -15.27
C ASP A 57 -5.72 12.69 -15.29
N THR A 58 -7.01 12.37 -15.20
CA THR A 58 -8.11 13.35 -15.25
C THR A 58 -8.47 13.91 -13.87
N ILE A 59 -7.96 13.30 -12.77
CA ILE A 59 -8.24 13.82 -11.43
C ILE A 59 -7.51 15.14 -11.19
N PRO A 60 -8.12 16.10 -10.47
CA PRO A 60 -7.56 17.42 -10.23
C PRO A 60 -6.16 17.39 -9.63
N GLU A 61 -5.92 16.48 -8.68
CA GLU A 61 -4.65 16.32 -7.97
C GLU A 61 -3.47 16.06 -8.89
N LEU A 62 -3.71 15.36 -10.01
CA LEU A 62 -2.67 14.91 -10.95
C LEU A 62 -2.69 15.66 -12.27
N ALA A 63 -3.55 16.67 -12.43
CA ALA A 63 -3.71 17.42 -13.66
C ALA A 63 -2.35 17.99 -14.17
N GLY A 64 -2.00 17.63 -15.40
CA GLY A 64 -0.77 18.08 -16.07
C GLY A 64 0.53 17.45 -15.57
N LYS A 65 0.47 16.43 -14.73
CA LYS A 65 1.66 15.79 -14.12
C LYS A 65 1.92 14.37 -14.59
N VAL A 66 0.95 13.76 -15.26
CA VAL A 66 1.02 12.36 -15.71
C VAL A 66 1.40 12.32 -17.17
N LEU A 67 2.53 11.72 -17.50
CA LEU A 67 2.99 11.51 -18.87
C LEU A 67 2.26 10.33 -19.51
N PRO A 68 2.26 10.22 -20.84
CA PRO A 68 1.97 8.94 -21.49
C PRO A 68 2.99 7.89 -21.02
N GLY A 69 2.49 6.76 -20.56
CA GLY A 69 3.29 5.63 -20.10
C GLY A 69 3.06 4.41 -20.97
N SER A 70 2.86 3.24 -20.37
CA SER A 70 2.64 1.98 -21.07
C SER A 70 1.81 1.00 -20.25
N GLY A 71 1.51 -0.15 -20.85
CA GLY A 71 0.93 -1.30 -20.13
C GLY A 71 1.61 -2.60 -20.55
N PHE A 72 1.75 -3.50 -19.59
CA PHE A 72 2.40 -4.81 -19.76
C PHE A 72 1.53 -5.91 -19.14
N GLY A 73 1.45 -7.03 -19.83
CA GLY A 73 0.64 -8.16 -19.41
C GLY A 73 -0.83 -8.11 -19.82
N PRO A 74 -1.57 -9.19 -19.58
CA PRO A 74 -2.97 -9.32 -19.97
C PRO A 74 -3.85 -8.28 -19.29
N GLY A 75 -4.65 -7.55 -20.07
CA GLY A 75 -5.60 -6.56 -19.56
C GLY A 75 -4.99 -5.22 -19.15
N ALA A 76 -3.68 -5.02 -19.31
CA ALA A 76 -3.04 -3.74 -19.08
C ALA A 76 -3.48 -2.67 -20.10
N GLY A 77 -3.54 -1.41 -19.67
CA GLY A 77 -3.84 -0.27 -20.53
C GLY A 77 -2.70 0.07 -21.49
N THR A 78 -2.99 0.74 -22.59
CA THR A 78 -2.00 1.02 -23.64
C THR A 78 -0.98 2.10 -23.28
N ASP A 79 -1.38 3.12 -22.51
CA ASP A 79 -0.56 4.28 -22.15
C ASP A 79 -0.50 4.56 -20.65
N GLY A 80 -1.02 3.64 -19.84
CA GLY A 80 -1.01 3.73 -18.37
C GLY A 80 -1.85 4.85 -17.76
N ARG A 81 -2.39 5.80 -18.52
CA ARG A 81 -3.14 6.96 -18.03
C ARG A 81 -4.60 6.67 -17.70
N ARG A 82 -4.96 5.41 -17.66
CA ARG A 82 -6.25 4.93 -17.19
C ARG A 82 -6.03 3.89 -16.10
N ASP A 83 -6.56 4.16 -14.94
CA ASP A 83 -6.55 3.18 -13.85
C ASP A 83 -7.58 2.09 -14.11
N LEU A 84 -7.14 0.87 -14.32
CA LEU A 84 -7.99 -0.28 -14.66
C LEU A 84 -8.35 -1.13 -13.43
N GLY A 85 -7.70 -0.89 -12.29
CA GLY A 85 -8.02 -1.56 -11.05
C GLY A 85 -9.39 -1.14 -10.50
N SER A 86 -10.16 -2.08 -9.96
CA SER A 86 -11.48 -1.82 -9.38
C SER A 86 -11.45 -0.82 -8.23
N THR A 87 -10.33 -0.76 -7.50
CA THR A 87 -10.14 0.15 -6.36
C THR A 87 -9.49 1.48 -6.73
N GLY A 88 -8.90 1.59 -7.93
CA GLY A 88 -8.13 2.77 -8.32
C GLY A 88 -6.79 2.89 -7.58
N HIS A 89 -6.14 1.77 -7.33
CA HIS A 89 -4.96 1.70 -6.49
C HIS A 89 -3.78 2.51 -7.03
N GLY A 90 -3.47 2.43 -8.34
CA GLY A 90 -2.37 3.19 -8.93
C GLY A 90 -2.58 4.70 -8.87
N THR A 91 -3.83 5.16 -9.09
CA THR A 91 -4.21 6.58 -8.92
C THR A 91 -4.01 7.04 -7.49
N ALA A 92 -4.42 6.21 -6.52
CA ALA A 92 -4.24 6.50 -5.11
C ALA A 92 -2.75 6.66 -4.75
N MET A 93 -1.89 5.75 -5.24
CA MET A 93 -0.44 5.84 -5.01
C MET A 93 0.17 7.08 -5.67
N ALA A 94 -0.18 7.36 -6.92
CA ALA A 94 0.26 8.56 -7.62
C ALA A 94 -0.15 9.86 -6.90
N SER A 95 -1.35 9.91 -6.32
CA SER A 95 -1.84 11.05 -5.54
C SER A 95 -0.99 11.31 -4.28
N LEU A 96 -0.55 10.25 -3.59
CA LEU A 96 0.35 10.35 -2.42
C LEU A 96 1.75 10.82 -2.82
N ILE A 97 2.22 10.46 -4.01
CA ILE A 97 3.52 10.88 -4.51
C ILE A 97 3.47 12.33 -4.98
N ALA A 98 2.57 12.68 -5.91
CA ALA A 98 2.62 13.92 -6.68
C ALA A 98 1.32 14.75 -6.66
N GLY A 99 0.37 14.45 -5.79
CA GLY A 99 -0.87 15.21 -5.69
C GLY A 99 -0.60 16.70 -5.52
N GLY A 100 -1.30 17.57 -6.29
CA GLY A 100 -1.05 19.01 -6.34
C GLY A 100 -1.43 19.74 -5.07
N GLY A 101 -2.44 19.24 -4.37
CA GLY A 101 -2.85 19.73 -3.08
C GLY A 101 -3.33 21.18 -3.09
N SER A 102 -4.22 21.56 -4.00
CA SER A 102 -4.97 22.80 -3.84
C SER A 102 -5.76 22.77 -2.52
N SER A 103 -6.45 23.84 -2.17
CA SER A 103 -7.02 24.00 -0.82
C SER A 103 -7.89 22.84 -0.33
N ASN A 104 -8.46 22.07 -1.24
CA ASN A 104 -9.36 20.93 -0.93
C ASN A 104 -9.02 19.66 -1.70
N GLU A 105 -7.74 19.42 -1.96
CA GLU A 105 -7.21 18.25 -2.67
C GLU A 105 -6.14 17.53 -1.84
N VAL A 106 -5.90 16.26 -2.17
CA VAL A 106 -4.79 15.49 -1.59
C VAL A 106 -3.46 16.15 -1.98
N LEU A 107 -2.64 16.47 -0.97
CA LEU A 107 -1.26 16.91 -1.15
C LEU A 107 -0.35 15.69 -1.16
N GLY A 108 0.33 15.49 -2.27
CA GLY A 108 1.41 14.52 -2.39
C GLY A 108 2.69 15.01 -1.72
N VAL A 109 3.59 14.08 -1.44
CA VAL A 109 4.88 14.39 -0.81
C VAL A 109 5.76 15.25 -1.73
N ALA A 110 5.77 14.94 -3.03
CA ALA A 110 6.54 15.65 -4.06
C ALA A 110 5.62 16.25 -5.14
N PRO A 111 4.88 17.34 -4.82
CA PRO A 111 3.76 17.80 -5.65
C PRO A 111 4.18 18.40 -7.00
N ASP A 112 5.47 18.66 -7.24
CA ASP A 112 5.98 19.13 -8.53
C ASP A 112 6.74 18.01 -9.29
N ALA A 113 6.70 16.75 -8.80
CA ALA A 113 7.22 15.61 -9.53
C ALA A 113 6.27 15.21 -10.69
N THR A 114 6.83 14.53 -11.68
CA THR A 114 6.11 14.01 -12.83
C THR A 114 5.93 12.50 -12.67
N ILE A 115 4.76 11.98 -13.03
CA ILE A 115 4.41 10.55 -12.94
C ILE A 115 4.51 9.91 -14.33
N LEU A 116 5.24 8.79 -14.42
CA LEU A 116 5.22 7.86 -15.53
C LEU A 116 4.31 6.67 -15.13
N PRO A 117 3.06 6.61 -15.59
CA PRO A 117 2.15 5.55 -15.22
C PRO A 117 2.45 4.30 -16.04
N ILE A 118 2.57 3.14 -15.37
CA ILE A 118 2.77 1.87 -16.05
C ILE A 118 1.78 0.85 -15.50
N SER A 119 0.82 0.45 -16.34
CA SER A 119 -0.22 -0.49 -15.97
C SER A 119 0.27 -1.93 -16.11
N VAL A 120 0.27 -2.68 -15.02
CA VAL A 120 0.62 -4.11 -15.01
C VAL A 120 -0.44 -4.96 -14.30
N LEU A 121 -1.30 -4.32 -13.51
CA LEU A 121 -2.33 -4.98 -12.70
C LEU A 121 -3.70 -4.75 -13.34
N ALA A 122 -4.35 -5.84 -13.74
CA ALA A 122 -5.79 -5.95 -13.63
C ALA A 122 -6.12 -6.62 -12.28
N ASP A 123 -7.39 -6.69 -11.87
CA ASP A 123 -7.83 -7.26 -10.58
C ASP A 123 -7.35 -8.69 -10.31
N GLN A 124 -6.77 -9.36 -11.31
CA GLN A 124 -6.24 -10.73 -11.25
C GLN A 124 -4.74 -10.81 -10.86
N GLY A 125 -4.09 -9.67 -10.63
CA GLY A 125 -2.64 -9.59 -10.42
C GLY A 125 -1.84 -9.54 -11.73
N ALA A 126 -0.50 -9.36 -11.62
CA ALA A 126 0.41 -9.28 -12.77
C ALA A 126 1.40 -10.45 -12.78
N PRO A 127 1.71 -11.02 -13.96
CA PRO A 127 2.85 -11.92 -14.12
C PRO A 127 4.17 -11.22 -13.74
N SER A 128 5.11 -11.96 -13.14
CA SER A 128 6.44 -11.44 -12.79
C SER A 128 7.16 -10.85 -14.01
N SER A 129 7.07 -11.50 -15.17
CA SER A 129 7.64 -11.01 -16.43
C SER A 129 7.10 -9.64 -16.84
N ALA A 130 5.79 -9.39 -16.69
CA ALA A 130 5.19 -8.11 -17.02
C ALA A 130 5.71 -6.98 -16.11
N ILE A 131 5.90 -7.27 -14.80
CA ILE A 131 6.49 -6.32 -13.87
C ILE A 131 7.96 -6.05 -14.21
N ALA A 132 8.72 -7.10 -14.59
CA ALA A 132 10.12 -6.96 -15.00
C ALA A 132 10.26 -6.11 -16.28
N GLU A 133 9.41 -6.32 -17.28
CA GLU A 133 9.35 -5.51 -18.49
C GLU A 133 8.96 -4.06 -18.17
N ALA A 134 7.98 -3.83 -17.29
CA ALA A 134 7.56 -2.52 -16.82
C ALA A 134 8.69 -1.78 -16.12
N LEU A 135 9.48 -2.47 -15.29
CA LEU A 135 10.63 -1.89 -14.60
C LEU A 135 11.71 -1.46 -15.62
N ARG A 136 12.04 -2.29 -16.61
CA ARG A 136 12.98 -1.93 -17.68
C ARG A 136 12.48 -0.71 -18.47
N TYR A 137 11.19 -0.72 -18.84
CA TYR A 137 10.56 0.40 -19.52
C TYR A 137 10.68 1.71 -18.71
N ALA A 138 10.40 1.66 -17.39
CA ALA A 138 10.52 2.83 -16.52
C ALA A 138 11.94 3.41 -16.55
N VAL A 139 12.96 2.56 -16.48
CA VAL A 139 14.37 2.93 -16.54
C VAL A 139 14.72 3.58 -17.88
N ASP A 140 14.31 2.95 -18.99
CA ASP A 140 14.62 3.42 -20.35
C ASP A 140 13.93 4.74 -20.67
N HIS A 141 12.82 5.06 -19.99
CA HIS A 141 12.10 6.33 -20.12
C HIS A 141 12.54 7.38 -19.08
N GLY A 142 13.66 7.15 -18.39
CA GLY A 142 14.34 8.15 -17.56
C GLY A 142 13.78 8.32 -16.15
N ALA A 143 12.97 7.37 -15.65
CA ALA A 143 12.55 7.38 -14.26
C ALA A 143 13.76 7.38 -13.33
N LYS A 144 13.73 8.22 -12.29
CA LYS A 144 14.75 8.27 -11.23
C LYS A 144 14.30 7.56 -9.97
N VAL A 145 13.02 7.34 -9.85
CA VAL A 145 12.39 6.59 -8.75
C VAL A 145 11.35 5.67 -9.37
N VAL A 146 11.30 4.42 -8.92
CA VAL A 146 10.25 3.47 -9.29
C VAL A 146 9.50 3.06 -8.04
N ASN A 147 8.20 3.30 -8.02
CA ASN A 147 7.27 2.87 -7.00
C ASN A 147 6.64 1.53 -7.38
N LEU A 148 6.87 0.51 -6.58
CA LEU A 148 6.28 -0.83 -6.68
C LEU A 148 5.39 -1.08 -5.45
N SER A 149 4.19 -0.48 -5.44
CA SER A 149 3.19 -0.71 -4.39
C SER A 149 2.47 -2.05 -4.58
N LEU A 150 3.22 -3.06 -4.97
CA LEU A 150 2.77 -4.40 -5.30
C LEU A 150 3.83 -5.44 -4.88
N GLY A 151 3.44 -6.70 -4.85
CA GLY A 151 4.28 -7.82 -4.49
C GLY A 151 3.46 -9.08 -4.28
N ALA A 152 4.12 -10.19 -4.11
CA ALA A 152 3.50 -11.47 -3.81
C ALA A 152 4.36 -12.26 -2.81
N PRO A 153 3.78 -13.24 -2.10
CA PRO A 153 4.56 -14.17 -1.29
C PRO A 153 5.55 -14.98 -2.14
N GLY A 154 6.64 -15.40 -1.53
CA GLY A 154 7.64 -16.27 -2.17
C GLY A 154 8.89 -15.54 -2.64
N ALA A 155 9.69 -16.21 -3.47
CA ALA A 155 10.93 -15.66 -4.02
C ALA A 155 10.67 -14.95 -5.36
N ALA A 156 11.40 -13.88 -5.63
CA ALA A 156 11.40 -13.24 -6.93
C ALA A 156 12.07 -14.14 -7.99
N GLY A 157 11.51 -14.17 -9.19
CA GLY A 157 12.09 -14.87 -10.34
C GLY A 157 13.42 -14.25 -10.81
N ALA A 158 14.13 -14.95 -11.70
CA ALA A 158 15.36 -14.45 -12.27
C ALA A 158 15.16 -13.20 -13.12
N ASP A 159 14.07 -13.15 -13.89
CA ASP A 159 13.63 -12.02 -14.71
C ASP A 159 13.51 -10.72 -13.90
N MET A 160 12.92 -10.82 -12.71
CA MET A 160 12.74 -9.69 -11.81
C MET A 160 14.06 -9.24 -11.20
N ARG A 161 14.91 -10.19 -10.80
CA ARG A 161 16.25 -9.88 -10.27
C ARG A 161 17.08 -9.12 -11.30
N GLU A 162 17.11 -9.62 -12.55
CA GLU A 162 17.81 -8.94 -13.65
C GLU A 162 17.24 -7.55 -13.94
N ALA A 163 15.92 -7.36 -13.84
CA ALA A 163 15.31 -6.05 -14.04
C ALA A 163 15.66 -5.06 -12.92
N VAL A 164 15.74 -5.53 -11.66
CA VAL A 164 16.22 -4.72 -10.54
C VAL A 164 17.70 -4.36 -10.70
N ASP A 165 18.56 -5.35 -11.03
CA ASP A 165 19.98 -5.10 -11.28
C ASP A 165 20.18 -4.08 -12.41
N TYR A 166 19.37 -4.17 -13.47
CA TYR A 166 19.36 -3.19 -14.55
C TYR A 166 19.00 -1.79 -14.03
N ALA A 167 17.95 -1.64 -13.22
CA ALA A 167 17.53 -0.36 -12.65
C ALA A 167 18.64 0.25 -11.76
N LEU A 168 19.24 -0.57 -10.89
CA LEU A 168 20.34 -0.13 -10.01
C LEU A 168 21.56 0.32 -10.81
N SER A 169 21.91 -0.39 -11.90
CA SER A 169 23.03 -0.03 -12.77
C SER A 169 22.82 1.29 -13.53
N ARG A 170 21.56 1.74 -13.64
CA ARG A 170 21.15 2.99 -14.30
C ARG A 170 20.84 4.13 -13.33
N ASP A 171 21.31 4.03 -12.11
CA ASP A 171 21.12 5.07 -11.09
C ASP A 171 19.64 5.31 -10.74
N VAL A 172 18.80 4.28 -10.75
CA VAL A 172 17.37 4.35 -10.39
C VAL A 172 17.18 3.80 -9.00
N VAL A 173 16.38 4.49 -8.17
CA VAL A 173 15.99 4.00 -6.84
C VAL A 173 14.70 3.22 -6.98
N VAL A 174 14.71 1.95 -6.56
CA VAL A 174 13.54 1.07 -6.57
C VAL A 174 12.98 0.98 -5.15
N VAL A 175 11.70 1.30 -4.99
CA VAL A 175 10.98 1.29 -3.71
C VAL A 175 9.84 0.30 -3.81
N ALA A 176 9.75 -0.65 -2.89
CA ALA A 176 8.73 -1.69 -2.93
C ALA A 176 8.04 -1.89 -1.58
N ALA A 177 6.76 -2.24 -1.64
CA ALA A 177 5.96 -2.56 -0.46
C ALA A 177 6.45 -3.85 0.19
N ALA A 178 6.66 -3.83 1.51
CA ALA A 178 7.06 -5.02 2.25
C ALA A 178 6.03 -6.16 2.16
N GLY A 179 4.78 -5.84 1.85
CA GLY A 179 3.67 -6.78 1.75
C GLY A 179 2.66 -6.64 2.89
N ASN A 180 1.49 -7.23 2.70
CA ASN A 180 0.39 -7.15 3.66
C ASN A 180 -0.02 -8.55 4.15
N VAL A 181 -0.12 -8.73 5.46
CA VAL A 181 -0.52 -10.01 6.07
C VAL A 181 -1.89 -10.49 5.54
N ALA A 182 -2.82 -9.57 5.31
CA ALA A 182 -4.12 -9.89 4.73
C ALA A 182 -4.05 -10.43 3.29
N SER A 183 -2.95 -10.16 2.56
CA SER A 183 -2.66 -10.69 1.22
C SER A 183 -1.84 -11.98 1.26
N GLY A 184 -1.56 -12.51 2.46
CA GLY A 184 -0.77 -13.73 2.66
C GLY A 184 0.74 -13.49 2.87
N ASP A 185 1.19 -12.23 2.92
CA ASP A 185 2.59 -11.87 3.13
C ASP A 185 2.95 -11.87 4.62
N VAL A 186 3.40 -13.00 5.14
CA VAL A 186 3.91 -13.08 6.53
C VAL A 186 5.38 -12.64 6.63
N ARG A 187 6.10 -12.61 5.51
CA ARG A 187 7.47 -12.14 5.35
C ARG A 187 7.50 -11.09 4.26
N VAL A 188 8.60 -10.33 4.19
CA VAL A 188 8.79 -9.33 3.13
C VAL A 188 8.55 -9.95 1.75
N ALA A 189 7.68 -9.30 0.97
CA ALA A 189 7.24 -9.75 -0.34
C ALA A 189 8.41 -9.89 -1.32
N ASN A 190 8.23 -10.71 -2.35
CA ASN A 190 9.26 -11.12 -3.28
C ASN A 190 10.06 -9.97 -3.91
N LEU A 191 9.40 -8.91 -4.36
CA LEU A 191 10.07 -7.75 -4.98
C LEU A 191 10.87 -6.93 -3.95
N ALA A 192 10.25 -6.67 -2.80
CA ALA A 192 10.86 -5.91 -1.73
C ALA A 192 12.04 -6.64 -1.08
N SER A 193 12.10 -7.98 -1.21
CA SER A 193 13.19 -8.79 -0.66
C SER A 193 14.47 -8.80 -1.51
N LEU A 194 14.44 -8.21 -2.71
CA LEU A 194 15.60 -8.17 -3.59
C LEU A 194 16.69 -7.21 -3.09
N PRO A 195 17.97 -7.58 -3.18
CA PRO A 195 19.05 -6.68 -2.80
C PRO A 195 19.00 -5.34 -3.54
N GLY A 196 19.26 -4.26 -2.85
CA GLY A 196 19.27 -2.91 -3.42
C GLY A 196 17.89 -2.24 -3.52
N VAL A 197 16.80 -2.98 -3.28
CA VAL A 197 15.43 -2.45 -3.23
C VAL A 197 15.14 -1.89 -1.84
N ILE A 198 14.49 -0.74 -1.76
CA ILE A 198 14.01 -0.18 -0.50
C ILE A 198 12.69 -0.86 -0.15
N ALA A 199 12.73 -1.85 0.74
CA ALA A 199 11.55 -2.49 1.31
C ALA A 199 10.91 -1.58 2.38
N VAL A 200 9.65 -1.20 2.18
CA VAL A 200 8.95 -0.26 3.07
C VAL A 200 7.87 -1.00 3.87
N SER A 201 8.02 -1.02 5.20
CA SER A 201 7.01 -1.52 6.13
C SER A 201 6.04 -0.41 6.58
N GLY A 202 4.96 -0.82 7.23
CA GLY A 202 3.88 0.08 7.61
C GLY A 202 3.88 0.47 9.08
N LEU A 203 3.58 1.76 9.34
CA LEU A 203 3.33 2.32 10.66
C LEU A 203 1.87 2.68 10.86
N THR A 204 1.42 2.56 12.09
CA THR A 204 0.15 3.15 12.56
C THR A 204 0.33 4.65 12.85
N ARG A 205 -0.77 5.34 13.13
CA ARG A 205 -0.73 6.78 13.42
C ARG A 205 0.05 7.15 14.68
N ASP A 206 0.13 6.27 15.66
CA ASP A 206 0.88 6.44 16.90
C ASP A 206 2.37 6.02 16.78
N GLY A 207 2.82 5.67 15.57
CA GLY A 207 4.22 5.33 15.29
C GLY A 207 4.59 3.89 15.66
N THR A 208 3.62 3.03 16.01
CA THR A 208 3.88 1.61 16.23
C THR A 208 3.90 0.83 14.91
N ALA A 209 4.56 -0.32 14.88
CA ALA A 209 4.53 -1.20 13.70
C ALA A 209 3.09 -1.67 13.43
N TRP A 210 2.62 -1.44 12.20
CA TRP A 210 1.30 -1.91 11.81
C TRP A 210 1.24 -3.44 11.74
N SER A 211 0.32 -4.05 12.48
CA SER A 211 0.17 -5.52 12.54
C SER A 211 -0.19 -6.15 11.19
N GLY A 212 -0.74 -5.36 10.27
CA GLY A 212 -1.04 -5.79 8.90
C GLY A 212 0.16 -5.74 7.96
N SER A 213 1.31 -5.19 8.37
CA SER A 213 2.54 -5.16 7.58
C SER A 213 3.30 -6.47 7.67
N ALA A 214 3.74 -6.99 6.53
CA ALA A 214 4.81 -7.99 6.50
C ALA A 214 6.09 -7.40 7.09
N LYS A 215 6.95 -8.25 7.65
CA LYS A 215 8.20 -7.89 8.31
C LYS A 215 9.28 -8.95 8.09
N GLY A 216 10.52 -8.55 8.25
CA GLY A 216 11.68 -9.44 8.09
C GLY A 216 12.98 -8.68 7.90
N PRO A 217 14.12 -9.39 7.86
CA PRO A 217 15.45 -8.78 7.79
C PRO A 217 15.70 -7.95 6.52
N GLN A 218 14.82 -8.06 5.51
CA GLN A 218 14.89 -7.24 4.29
C GLN A 218 14.23 -5.86 4.46
N THR A 219 13.44 -5.63 5.53
CA THR A 219 12.84 -4.32 5.80
C THR A 219 13.94 -3.25 5.86
N VAL A 220 13.77 -2.18 5.08
CA VAL A 220 14.75 -1.09 5.01
C VAL A 220 14.30 0.12 5.81
N VAL A 221 13.08 0.60 5.58
CA VAL A 221 12.49 1.73 6.31
C VAL A 221 11.02 1.47 6.58
N SER A 222 10.42 2.29 7.41
CA SER A 222 9.00 2.31 7.69
C SER A 222 8.38 3.68 7.40
N ALA A 223 7.08 3.70 7.09
CA ALA A 223 6.33 4.93 6.87
C ALA A 223 4.84 4.74 7.24
N PRO A 224 4.07 5.82 7.42
CA PRO A 224 2.64 5.76 7.69
C PRO A 224 1.89 4.88 6.71
N ALA A 225 1.08 3.94 7.23
CA ALA A 225 0.39 2.93 6.43
C ALA A 225 -1.11 2.79 6.76
N THR A 226 -1.60 3.37 7.84
CA THR A 226 -3.00 3.15 8.27
C THR A 226 -3.85 4.41 8.15
N ASN A 227 -5.08 4.24 7.67
CA ASN A 227 -6.03 5.35 7.49
C ASN A 227 -5.40 6.52 6.70
N ILE A 228 -4.72 6.20 5.62
CA ILE A 228 -4.10 7.18 4.73
C ILE A 228 -5.14 7.67 3.74
N LEU A 229 -5.41 8.97 3.76
CA LEU A 229 -6.31 9.60 2.81
C LEU A 229 -5.66 9.67 1.43
N VAL A 230 -6.36 9.16 0.43
CA VAL A 230 -5.93 9.10 -0.97
C VAL A 230 -7.01 9.65 -1.89
N ALA A 231 -6.62 10.16 -3.06
CA ALA A 231 -7.55 10.40 -4.15
C ALA A 231 -7.80 9.09 -4.92
N THR A 232 -9.01 8.94 -5.44
CA THR A 232 -9.44 7.79 -6.24
C THR A 232 -9.75 8.25 -7.67
N PRO A 233 -9.82 7.34 -8.66
CA PRO A 233 -10.19 7.71 -10.02
C PRO A 233 -11.49 8.49 -10.11
N SER A 234 -11.61 9.35 -11.11
CA SER A 234 -12.79 10.20 -11.35
C SER A 234 -14.11 9.43 -11.49
N ARG A 235 -14.04 8.15 -11.88
CA ARG A 235 -15.21 7.25 -11.92
C ARG A 235 -15.72 6.78 -10.55
N ASN A 236 -14.95 7.00 -9.50
CA ASN A 236 -15.31 6.57 -8.15
C ASN A 236 -16.09 7.66 -7.42
N ASP A 237 -17.08 7.24 -6.64
CA ASP A 237 -17.81 8.10 -5.72
C ASP A 237 -17.86 7.39 -4.36
N PRO A 238 -17.28 7.97 -3.30
CA PRO A 238 -16.62 9.28 -3.24
C PRO A 238 -15.24 9.30 -3.93
N HIS A 239 -14.79 10.50 -4.34
CA HIS A 239 -13.49 10.75 -4.97
C HIS A 239 -12.29 10.54 -4.03
N TYR A 240 -12.52 10.43 -2.74
CA TYR A 240 -11.50 10.20 -1.72
C TYR A 240 -11.80 8.95 -0.92
N ALA A 241 -10.75 8.25 -0.52
CA ALA A 241 -10.86 7.06 0.32
C ALA A 241 -9.77 7.04 1.40
N LEU A 242 -10.02 6.29 2.47
CA LEU A 242 -9.00 5.94 3.45
C LEU A 242 -8.48 4.53 3.12
N GLY A 243 -7.19 4.44 2.85
CA GLY A 243 -6.51 3.19 2.60
C GLY A 243 -5.57 2.80 3.75
N SER A 244 -5.35 1.51 3.92
CA SER A 244 -4.33 0.99 4.83
C SER A 244 -3.55 -0.11 4.13
N GLY A 245 -2.21 0.01 4.10
CA GLY A 245 -1.33 -0.94 3.44
C GLY A 245 0.11 -0.43 3.37
N THR A 246 1.05 -1.35 3.21
CA THR A 246 2.44 -1.02 2.91
C THR A 246 2.60 -0.31 1.55
N SER A 247 1.59 -0.40 0.68
CA SER A 247 1.49 0.37 -0.56
C SER A 247 1.52 1.88 -0.32
N GLN A 248 0.73 2.39 0.64
CA GLN A 248 0.70 3.81 1.01
C GLN A 248 2.05 4.26 1.57
N ALA A 249 2.65 3.46 2.47
CA ALA A 249 3.98 3.72 3.02
C ALA A 249 5.03 3.82 1.91
N THR A 250 4.96 2.94 0.90
CA THR A 250 5.86 2.91 -0.27
C THR A 250 5.69 4.17 -1.13
N ALA A 251 4.46 4.60 -1.37
CA ALA A 251 4.18 5.82 -2.13
C ALA A 251 4.70 7.07 -1.41
N LEU A 252 4.50 7.18 -0.09
CA LEU A 252 5.06 8.28 0.72
C LEU A 252 6.59 8.29 0.68
N THR A 253 7.23 7.12 0.75
CA THR A 253 8.69 6.96 0.65
C THR A 253 9.20 7.33 -0.75
N SER A 254 8.51 6.90 -1.81
CA SER A 254 8.85 7.27 -3.20
C SER A 254 8.79 8.78 -3.41
N GLY A 255 7.78 9.44 -2.84
CA GLY A 255 7.68 10.90 -2.83
C GLY A 255 8.85 11.56 -2.09
N ALA A 256 9.26 11.05 -0.92
CA ALA A 256 10.41 11.55 -0.18
C ALA A 256 11.70 11.43 -1.00
N ILE A 257 11.90 10.31 -1.70
CA ILE A 257 13.04 10.12 -2.59
C ILE A 257 12.98 11.08 -3.78
N ALA A 258 11.79 11.36 -4.31
CA ALA A 258 11.64 12.37 -5.37
C ALA A 258 12.04 13.78 -4.90
N LEU A 259 11.73 14.14 -3.64
CA LEU A 259 12.22 15.39 -3.04
C LEU A 259 13.75 15.43 -3.00
N LEU A 260 14.39 14.34 -2.56
CA LEU A 260 15.86 14.21 -2.47
C LEU A 260 16.50 14.30 -3.85
N ARG A 261 15.99 13.59 -4.85
CA ARG A 261 16.47 13.63 -6.23
C ARG A 261 16.40 15.04 -6.84
N ALA A 262 15.31 15.78 -6.56
CA ALA A 262 15.18 17.16 -7.03
C ALA A 262 16.13 18.13 -6.32
N ARG A 263 16.38 17.93 -5.03
CA ARG A 263 17.29 18.76 -4.23
C ARG A 263 18.75 18.52 -4.56
N TYR A 264 19.09 17.25 -4.89
CA TYR A 264 20.46 16.80 -5.14
C TYR A 264 20.55 16.09 -6.49
N PRO A 265 20.40 16.81 -7.62
CA PRO A 265 20.28 16.21 -8.95
C PRO A 265 21.55 15.48 -9.43
N SER A 266 22.71 15.83 -8.90
CA SER A 266 23.99 15.16 -9.20
C SER A 266 24.32 14.00 -8.25
N MET A 267 23.52 13.81 -7.19
CA MET A 267 23.76 12.74 -6.22
C MET A 267 23.25 11.40 -6.79
N ASN A 268 24.10 10.36 -6.74
CA ASN A 268 23.73 9.04 -7.22
C ASN A 268 22.74 8.32 -6.26
N ALA A 269 22.14 7.21 -6.75
CA ALA A 269 21.16 6.42 -6.01
C ALA A 269 21.69 5.93 -4.66
N ALA A 270 22.96 5.49 -4.60
CA ALA A 270 23.58 5.01 -3.36
C ALA A 270 23.52 6.08 -2.26
N ASN A 271 23.86 7.31 -2.61
CA ASN A 271 23.88 8.41 -1.66
C ASN A 271 22.48 8.97 -1.34
N ILE A 272 21.52 8.87 -2.26
CA ILE A 272 20.10 9.15 -1.98
C ILE A 272 19.55 8.12 -0.97
N ILE A 273 19.85 6.83 -1.15
CA ILE A 273 19.47 5.75 -0.22
C ILE A 273 20.14 5.98 1.14
N GLU A 274 21.45 6.25 1.16
CA GLU A 274 22.19 6.54 2.40
C GLU A 274 21.55 7.68 3.19
N ARG A 275 21.22 8.80 2.53
CA ARG A 275 20.52 9.91 3.19
C ARG A 275 19.19 9.51 3.79
N LEU A 276 18.40 8.70 3.09
CA LEU A 276 17.10 8.22 3.58
C LEU A 276 17.27 7.39 4.85
N ILE A 277 18.19 6.41 4.83
CA ILE A 277 18.38 5.48 5.96
C ILE A 277 19.13 6.12 7.12
N ALA A 278 20.17 6.93 6.85
CA ALA A 278 20.96 7.59 7.89
C ALA A 278 20.19 8.64 8.68
N THR A 279 19.13 9.18 8.12
CA THR A 279 18.30 10.19 8.78
C THR A 279 16.98 9.65 9.31
N ALA A 280 16.65 8.37 9.06
CA ALA A 280 15.46 7.73 9.58
C ALA A 280 15.40 7.84 11.11
N ARG A 281 14.19 7.99 11.64
CA ARG A 281 13.96 7.98 13.08
C ARG A 281 13.91 6.54 13.56
N ASP A 282 14.91 6.12 14.31
CA ASP A 282 14.99 4.79 14.89
C ASP A 282 13.77 4.53 15.79
N LEU A 283 13.12 3.40 15.58
CA LEU A 283 11.93 2.96 16.31
C LEU A 283 12.08 1.50 16.72
N GLY A 284 11.53 1.17 17.90
CA GLY A 284 11.62 -0.19 18.42
C GLY A 284 12.98 -0.50 19.06
N PRO A 285 13.54 -1.70 18.86
CA PRO A 285 14.90 -2.01 19.28
C PRO A 285 15.92 -1.12 18.59
N ALA A 286 16.96 -0.70 19.30
CA ALA A 286 17.98 0.20 18.76
C ALA A 286 18.67 -0.39 17.52
N GLY A 287 18.78 0.41 16.47
CA GLY A 287 19.37 0.03 15.19
C GLY A 287 18.35 -0.61 14.23
N ARG A 288 18.85 -1.29 13.20
CA ARG A 288 17.99 -1.93 12.19
C ARG A 288 17.29 -3.16 12.76
N ASP A 289 15.98 -3.25 12.58
CA ASP A 289 15.17 -4.41 12.97
C ASP A 289 14.17 -4.85 11.89
N ASP A 290 13.52 -6.00 12.09
CA ASP A 290 12.64 -6.64 11.12
C ASP A 290 11.31 -5.88 10.89
N SER A 291 10.89 -5.03 11.82
CA SER A 291 9.58 -4.34 11.77
C SER A 291 9.69 -2.93 11.21
N PHE A 292 10.74 -2.21 11.59
CA PHE A 292 10.93 -0.79 11.25
C PHE A 292 12.08 -0.57 10.25
N GLY A 293 12.93 -1.57 10.02
CA GLY A 293 14.17 -1.39 9.27
C GLY A 293 15.11 -0.43 10.02
N PHE A 294 15.63 0.59 9.34
CA PHE A 294 16.40 1.67 9.95
C PHE A 294 15.50 2.71 10.66
N GLY A 295 14.18 2.53 10.63
CA GLY A 295 13.21 3.40 11.27
C GLY A 295 12.27 4.11 10.31
N GLU A 296 11.50 5.07 10.84
CA GLU A 296 10.58 5.89 10.08
C GLU A 296 11.31 6.93 9.22
N ILE A 297 10.92 7.03 7.96
CA ILE A 297 11.47 8.06 7.06
C ILE A 297 11.26 9.46 7.63
N GLN A 298 12.29 10.32 7.49
CA GLN A 298 12.26 11.71 7.93
C GLN A 298 12.62 12.64 6.75
N PRO A 299 11.68 12.97 5.84
CA PRO A 299 11.97 13.67 4.59
C PRO A 299 12.66 15.00 4.78
N TYR A 300 12.22 15.81 5.75
CA TYR A 300 12.86 17.11 6.03
C TYR A 300 14.30 16.96 6.52
N LYS A 301 14.54 16.03 7.46
CA LYS A 301 15.87 15.73 7.95
C LYS A 301 16.78 15.18 6.84
N ALA A 302 16.25 14.29 5.97
CA ALA A 302 16.99 13.78 4.83
C ALA A 302 17.40 14.85 3.83
N LEU A 303 16.61 15.93 3.68
CA LEU A 303 16.93 17.08 2.82
C LEU A 303 17.94 18.04 3.44
N THR A 304 18.08 18.09 4.77
CA THR A 304 18.81 19.17 5.46
C THR A 304 20.03 18.70 6.25
N ALA A 305 20.05 17.44 6.70
CA ALA A 305 21.16 16.93 7.50
C ALA A 305 22.46 16.84 6.67
N ASP A 306 23.59 16.97 7.36
CA ASP A 306 24.88 16.57 6.81
C ASP A 306 25.02 15.05 6.93
N VAL A 307 25.10 14.37 5.78
CA VAL A 307 25.23 12.91 5.69
C VAL A 307 26.46 12.59 4.87
N PRO A 308 27.41 11.81 5.41
CA PRO A 308 28.60 11.40 4.68
C PRO A 308 28.25 10.67 3.38
N VAL A 309 29.05 10.90 2.34
CA VAL A 309 28.91 10.19 1.07
C VAL A 309 29.42 8.76 1.16
N VAL A 310 28.73 7.84 0.50
CA VAL A 310 29.12 6.45 0.38
C VAL A 310 29.58 6.11 -1.04
N SER A 311 30.48 5.16 -1.16
CA SER A 311 31.03 4.71 -2.46
C SER A 311 30.15 3.67 -3.15
N ALA A 312 29.29 2.96 -2.40
CA ALA A 312 28.43 1.88 -2.90
C ALA A 312 27.03 1.98 -2.28
N ASN A 313 26.05 1.32 -2.93
CA ASN A 313 24.71 1.22 -2.38
C ASN A 313 24.73 0.43 -1.06
N PRO A 314 24.33 1.05 0.07
CA PRO A 314 24.39 0.42 1.39
C PRO A 314 23.49 -0.82 1.52
N LEU A 315 22.51 -0.99 0.62
CA LEU A 315 21.61 -2.16 0.60
C LEU A 315 22.19 -3.36 -0.16
N LEU A 316 23.36 -3.24 -0.77
CA LEU A 316 24.05 -4.32 -1.45
C LEU A 316 25.19 -4.95 -0.62
N SER A 317 25.55 -4.35 0.53
CA SER A 317 26.56 -4.91 1.43
C SER A 317 25.93 -5.94 2.35
N ASP A 318 26.48 -7.16 2.39
CA ASP A 318 26.05 -8.25 3.31
C ASP A 318 26.35 -7.95 4.80
N THR A 319 26.96 -6.81 5.10
CA THR A 319 27.30 -6.45 6.47
C THR A 319 26.13 -5.69 7.08
N PRO A 320 25.52 -6.19 8.17
CA PRO A 320 24.61 -5.39 8.97
C PRO A 320 25.40 -4.17 9.47
N THR A 321 25.09 -2.98 8.96
CA THR A 321 25.65 -1.74 9.49
C THR A 321 25.07 -1.53 10.88
N THR A 322 25.73 -2.06 11.89
CA THR A 322 25.55 -1.61 13.28
C THR A 322 26.02 -0.17 13.33
N ARG A 323 25.08 0.73 13.50
CA ARG A 323 25.37 2.14 13.79
C ARG A 323 26.12 2.17 15.14
N THR A 324 27.39 2.45 15.11
CA THR A 324 28.13 2.84 16.30
C THR A 324 27.82 4.33 16.53
N ASP A 325 26.94 4.61 17.49
CA ASP A 325 26.84 5.94 18.06
C ASP A 325 28.19 6.32 18.65
N PRO A 326 28.75 7.54 18.39
CA PRO A 326 30.06 7.93 18.89
C PRO A 326 30.14 8.14 20.40
N GLU A 327 29.08 7.87 21.16
CA GLU A 327 29.02 8.17 22.58
C GLU A 327 28.35 7.07 23.42
N ALA A 328 28.97 5.87 23.42
CA ALA A 328 28.70 4.88 24.42
C ALA A 328 30.01 4.27 24.96
N SER A 329 30.45 4.73 26.10
CA SER A 329 31.58 4.12 26.86
C SER A 329 31.30 2.64 27.13
N PRO A 330 32.31 1.75 27.04
CA PRO A 330 32.13 0.32 27.24
C PRO A 330 31.93 -0.02 28.71
N GLY A 331 30.68 -0.30 29.07
CA GLY A 331 30.29 -0.96 30.30
C GLY A 331 30.55 -2.47 30.23
N HIS A 332 31.41 -2.95 31.05
CA HIS A 332 31.83 -4.34 31.21
C HIS A 332 30.63 -5.28 31.48
N LEU A 333 30.27 -6.15 30.55
CA LEU A 333 29.29 -7.21 30.77
C LEU A 333 30.00 -8.54 30.99
N GLN A 334 29.76 -9.13 32.16
CA GLN A 334 30.17 -10.50 32.50
C GLN A 334 29.18 -11.51 31.87
N PRO A 335 29.63 -12.70 31.43
CA PRO A 335 28.75 -13.71 30.83
C PRO A 335 27.90 -14.43 31.86
N VAL A 336 26.59 -14.50 31.63
CA VAL A 336 25.63 -15.28 32.45
C VAL A 336 25.56 -16.70 31.85
N PRO A 337 25.64 -17.78 32.70
CA PRO A 337 25.56 -19.16 32.22
C PRO A 337 24.12 -19.55 31.82
N ILE A 338 23.96 -20.14 30.62
CA ILE A 338 22.69 -20.68 30.12
C ILE A 338 22.45 -22.05 30.77
N GLN A 339 21.35 -22.21 31.52
CA GLN A 339 20.84 -23.52 31.95
C GLN A 339 19.76 -24.00 30.93
N PRO A 340 19.75 -25.28 30.56
CA PRO A 340 18.72 -25.82 29.66
C PRO A 340 17.40 -26.06 30.40
N ALA A 341 16.29 -25.71 29.76
CA ALA A 341 14.93 -25.94 30.24
C ALA A 341 14.53 -27.45 30.19
N PRO A 342 13.72 -27.96 31.11
CA PRO A 342 13.31 -29.38 31.13
C PRO A 342 12.25 -29.67 30.04
N MET A 343 12.45 -30.79 29.32
CA MET A 343 11.48 -31.36 28.36
C MET A 343 10.25 -31.91 29.08
N GLN A 344 9.07 -31.56 28.58
CA GLN A 344 7.81 -32.26 28.93
C GLN A 344 7.50 -33.35 27.91
N PRO A 345 6.94 -34.52 28.33
CA PRO A 345 6.60 -35.62 27.42
C PRO A 345 5.29 -35.32 26.67
N GLY A 346 5.28 -35.70 25.36
CA GLY A 346 4.14 -35.56 24.46
C GLY A 346 3.03 -36.61 24.76
N PRO A 347 1.79 -36.35 24.29
CA PRO A 347 0.66 -37.25 24.49
C PRO A 347 0.72 -38.47 23.59
N SER A 348 0.30 -39.61 24.19
CA SER A 348 0.29 -40.96 23.63
C SER A 348 -0.81 -41.16 22.58
N ASP A 349 -0.48 -42.00 21.60
CA ASP A 349 -1.35 -42.51 20.53
C ASP A 349 -2.58 -43.30 21.04
N GLU A 350 -3.79 -42.95 20.54
CA GLU A 350 -4.94 -43.81 20.53
C GLU A 350 -5.34 -44.18 19.07
N PRO A 351 -5.77 -45.42 18.80
CA PRO A 351 -5.96 -45.89 17.43
C PRO A 351 -7.34 -45.54 16.85
N VAL A 352 -7.31 -45.06 15.60
CA VAL A 352 -8.49 -44.75 14.77
C VAL A 352 -9.19 -46.04 14.35
N ARG A 353 -10.51 -46.20 14.68
CA ARG A 353 -11.40 -47.25 14.18
C ARG A 353 -11.85 -46.92 12.76
N GLN A 354 -11.68 -47.92 11.86
CA GLN A 354 -12.28 -47.92 10.52
C GLN A 354 -13.77 -48.31 10.59
N PRO A 355 -14.68 -47.77 9.77
CA PRO A 355 -16.03 -48.26 9.62
C PRO A 355 -16.11 -49.38 8.57
N GLN A 356 -16.81 -50.45 8.93
CA GLN A 356 -17.14 -51.61 8.09
C GLN A 356 -18.26 -51.29 7.08
N ALA A 357 -18.13 -51.88 5.89
CA ALA A 357 -19.14 -51.90 4.83
C ALA A 357 -20.33 -52.78 5.19
N GLY A 358 -21.53 -52.23 5.03
CA GLY A 358 -22.82 -52.97 5.16
C GLY A 358 -23.58 -53.01 3.83
N ALA A 359 -24.19 -54.18 3.57
CA ALA A 359 -24.81 -54.65 2.35
C ALA A 359 -26.04 -53.85 1.86
N ALA A 360 -26.32 -53.98 0.55
CA ALA A 360 -27.47 -53.43 -0.15
C ALA A 360 -28.78 -54.15 0.22
N PRO A 361 -29.95 -53.53 0.15
CA PRO A 361 -31.23 -54.19 -0.02
C PRO A 361 -31.98 -53.75 -1.29
N ASP A 362 -32.86 -54.69 -1.67
CA ASP A 362 -33.68 -54.89 -2.84
C ASP A 362 -34.68 -53.76 -3.21
N ASP A 363 -34.98 -53.81 -4.49
CA ASP A 363 -35.84 -52.96 -5.29
C ASP A 363 -37.31 -53.40 -5.19
N SER A 364 -38.20 -52.59 -4.61
CA SER A 364 -39.64 -52.60 -4.86
C SER A 364 -40.35 -51.43 -4.11
N GLY A 365 -40.57 -50.30 -4.80
CA GLY A 365 -41.28 -49.15 -4.24
C GLY A 365 -41.37 -47.90 -5.10
N SER A 366 -41.23 -48.02 -6.41
CA SER A 366 -40.91 -46.89 -7.30
C SER A 366 -42.08 -46.08 -7.90
N MET A 367 -43.28 -46.05 -7.34
CA MET A 367 -44.36 -45.22 -7.89
C MET A 367 -44.97 -44.16 -6.94
N LEU A 368 -44.76 -44.28 -5.65
CA LEU A 368 -45.25 -43.25 -4.69
C LEU A 368 -44.19 -42.16 -4.37
N LEU A 369 -42.94 -42.40 -4.73
CA LEU A 369 -41.82 -41.46 -4.45
C LEU A 369 -41.67 -40.34 -5.48
N MET A 370 -42.21 -40.47 -6.71
CA MET A 370 -42.06 -39.43 -7.73
C MET A 370 -42.91 -38.17 -7.48
N ALA A 371 -44.12 -38.34 -6.87
CA ALA A 371 -44.96 -37.17 -6.53
C ALA A 371 -44.43 -36.39 -5.32
N ALA A 372 -43.79 -37.08 -4.37
CA ALA A 372 -43.14 -36.43 -3.22
C ALA A 372 -41.84 -35.70 -3.60
N ALA A 373 -41.08 -36.25 -4.56
CA ALA A 373 -39.82 -35.63 -5.01
C ALA A 373 -40.03 -34.31 -5.75
N ILE A 374 -41.11 -34.18 -6.56
CA ILE A 374 -41.43 -32.94 -7.27
C ILE A 374 -41.90 -31.86 -6.28
N GLY A 375 -42.69 -32.20 -5.25
CA GLY A 375 -43.09 -31.25 -4.21
C GLY A 375 -41.91 -30.73 -3.39
N VAL A 376 -40.95 -31.61 -3.05
CA VAL A 376 -39.73 -31.23 -2.32
C VAL A 376 -38.78 -30.38 -3.19
N ALA A 377 -38.68 -30.68 -4.48
CA ALA A 377 -37.84 -29.87 -5.41
C ALA A 377 -38.40 -28.45 -5.61
N ILE A 378 -39.72 -28.29 -5.70
CA ILE A 378 -40.36 -26.97 -5.78
C ILE A 378 -40.23 -26.22 -4.45
N GLY A 379 -40.40 -26.88 -3.31
CA GLY A 379 -40.19 -26.29 -1.98
C GLY A 379 -38.74 -25.85 -1.72
N LEU A 380 -37.76 -26.67 -2.12
CA LEU A 380 -36.33 -26.31 -2.06
C LEU A 380 -35.97 -25.17 -3.03
N GLY A 381 -36.54 -25.12 -4.24
CA GLY A 381 -36.37 -24.04 -5.18
C GLY A 381 -36.87 -22.69 -4.62
N ILE A 382 -38.06 -22.67 -4.02
CA ILE A 382 -38.61 -21.45 -3.38
C ILE A 382 -37.78 -21.03 -2.16
N THR A 383 -37.31 -21.99 -1.34
CA THR A 383 -36.45 -21.67 -0.18
C THR A 383 -35.09 -21.16 -0.60
N VAL A 384 -34.49 -21.67 -1.67
CA VAL A 384 -33.20 -21.16 -2.21
C VAL A 384 -33.38 -19.77 -2.79
N ILE A 385 -34.44 -19.53 -3.58
CA ILE A 385 -34.73 -18.20 -4.15
C ILE A 385 -35.01 -17.19 -3.04
N SER A 386 -35.78 -17.55 -2.04
CA SER A 386 -36.05 -16.69 -0.87
C SER A 386 -34.77 -16.43 -0.05
N SER A 387 -33.93 -17.43 0.12
CA SER A 387 -32.63 -17.26 0.82
C SER A 387 -31.67 -16.39 0.08
N ILE A 388 -31.64 -16.50 -1.26
CA ILE A 388 -30.82 -15.61 -2.12
C ILE A 388 -31.38 -14.17 -2.08
N ALA A 389 -32.69 -13.99 -2.17
CA ALA A 389 -33.32 -12.67 -2.07
C ALA A 389 -33.07 -12.02 -0.69
N ILE A 390 -33.19 -12.79 0.41
CA ILE A 390 -32.88 -12.33 1.77
C ILE A 390 -31.37 -12.02 1.90
N ALA A 391 -30.49 -12.82 1.30
CA ALA A 391 -29.04 -12.56 1.32
C ALA A 391 -28.68 -11.30 0.54
N LEU A 392 -29.30 -11.10 -0.63
CA LEU A 392 -29.11 -9.87 -1.43
C LEU A 392 -29.70 -8.64 -0.72
N PHE A 393 -30.87 -8.76 -0.11
CA PHE A 393 -31.46 -7.68 0.69
C PHE A 393 -30.59 -7.34 1.90
N ARG A 394 -30.13 -8.34 2.66
CA ARG A 394 -29.20 -8.14 3.79
C ARG A 394 -27.83 -7.62 3.34
N ARG A 395 -27.41 -7.94 2.12
CA ARG A 395 -26.20 -7.37 1.53
C ARG A 395 -26.39 -5.89 1.17
N SER A 396 -27.55 -5.53 0.60
CA SER A 396 -27.88 -4.14 0.31
C SER A 396 -28.04 -3.31 1.59
N GLU A 397 -28.67 -3.86 2.64
CA GLU A 397 -28.75 -3.20 3.94
C GLU A 397 -27.39 -3.07 4.63
N ARG A 398 -26.50 -4.06 4.53
CA ARG A 398 -25.12 -3.94 5.03
C ARG A 398 -24.31 -2.92 4.25
N VAL A 399 -24.53 -2.78 2.95
CA VAL A 399 -23.93 -1.73 2.13
C VAL A 399 -24.51 -0.37 2.53
N ARG A 400 -25.81 -0.28 2.78
CA ARG A 400 -26.48 0.94 3.24
C ARG A 400 -26.07 1.30 4.67
N ALA A 401 -26.03 0.34 5.60
CA ALA A 401 -25.55 0.56 6.98
C ALA A 401 -24.03 0.86 7.02
N ARG A 402 -23.24 0.31 6.09
CA ARG A 402 -21.84 0.74 5.91
C ARG A 402 -21.74 2.15 5.36
N ARG A 403 -22.66 2.58 4.48
CA ARG A 403 -22.74 3.99 4.03
C ARG A 403 -23.14 4.93 5.16
N GLU A 404 -24.03 4.51 6.05
CA GLU A 404 -24.48 5.28 7.21
C GLU A 404 -23.47 5.24 8.38
N ALA A 405 -22.76 4.12 8.57
CA ALA A 405 -21.68 4.00 9.56
C ALA A 405 -20.36 4.69 9.14
N TYR A 406 -20.24 5.07 7.86
CA TYR A 406 -19.19 5.95 7.37
C TYR A 406 -19.50 7.43 7.60
N GLN A 407 -20.35 7.75 8.60
CA GLN A 407 -20.33 9.07 9.21
C GLN A 407 -19.02 9.17 9.98
N TRP A 408 -18.17 10.05 9.52
CA TRP A 408 -16.86 10.35 10.10
C TRP A 408 -16.99 10.61 11.60
N PRO A 409 -16.10 10.05 12.44
CA PRO A 409 -16.08 10.36 13.86
C PRO A 409 -16.00 11.87 14.03
N GLN A 410 -16.98 12.45 14.70
CA GLN A 410 -16.93 13.82 15.18
C GLN A 410 -15.83 13.84 16.24
N TYR A 411 -14.65 14.36 15.90
CA TYR A 411 -13.64 14.67 16.91
C TYR A 411 -14.00 16.01 17.55
N PRO A 412 -14.05 16.10 18.88
CA PRO A 412 -14.14 17.41 19.55
C PRO A 412 -12.87 18.21 19.24
N MET A 413 -13.07 19.51 18.97
CA MET A 413 -12.00 20.49 18.78
C MET A 413 -11.17 20.67 20.05
#